data_c94b11525a734b2f6b8a5746682204b6
#
_entry.id   c94b11525a734b2f6b8a5746682204b6
#
_cell.length_a   1.000
_cell.length_b   1.000
_cell.length_c   1.000
_cell.angle_alpha   90.00
_cell.angle_beta   90.00
_cell.angle_gamma   90.00
#
_symmetry.space_group_name_H-M   'P 1'
#
loop_
_entity.id
_entity.type
_entity.pdbx_description
1 polymer ?
#
loop_
_entity_poly.entity_id
_entity_poly.type
_entity_poly.pdbx_seq_one_letter_code
_entity_poly.pdbx_strand_id
1 'polypeptide(L)'
;DCAALVAGNSSSGVVETPTFKVPTVNIGRRQAGRAICANVLCCDADEPAIEAALRRALSPAFAPVAAGAVSPYNGGETSEKICAVLAKFDFARPKIFYDGPVPEFDPQRSVLV
;
A
#
# COMPACT_ATOMS: atom_id res chain seq x y z
N ASP A 1 -14.86 0.48 -14.72
CA ASP A 1 -15.10 0.98 -13.34
C ASP A 1 -16.38 0.41 -12.75
N CYS A 2 -16.43 -0.93 -12.52
CA CYS A 2 -17.66 -1.58 -12.03
C CYS A 2 -17.41 -2.42 -10.75
N ALA A 3 -16.22 -2.38 -10.16
CA ALA A 3 -15.95 -3.13 -8.93
C ALA A 3 -16.44 -2.34 -7.72
N ALA A 4 -17.40 -2.90 -6.99
CA ALA A 4 -17.85 -2.35 -5.71
C ALA A 4 -16.85 -2.65 -4.57
N LEU A 5 -16.05 -3.71 -4.73
CA LEU A 5 -15.11 -4.20 -3.74
C LEU A 5 -14.05 -5.08 -4.43
N VAL A 6 -12.83 -5.09 -3.88
CA VAL A 6 -11.80 -6.08 -4.18
C VAL A 6 -11.52 -6.91 -2.93
N ALA A 7 -11.49 -8.24 -3.03
CA ALA A 7 -11.16 -9.12 -1.91
C ALA A 7 -10.10 -10.14 -2.33
N GLY A 8 -9.14 -10.41 -1.46
CA GLY A 8 -8.10 -11.40 -1.68
C GLY A 8 -6.78 -11.06 -1.00
N ASN A 9 -5.72 -11.74 -1.40
CA ASN A 9 -4.36 -11.54 -0.84
C ASN A 9 -3.35 -11.03 -1.88
N SER A 10 -3.82 -10.55 -3.04
CA SER A 10 -2.94 -9.99 -4.08
C SER A 10 -2.34 -8.65 -3.65
N SER A 11 -1.11 -8.39 -4.08
CA SER A 11 -0.48 -7.07 -3.90
C SER A 11 -1.24 -5.94 -4.61
N SER A 12 -1.95 -6.25 -5.68
CA SER A 12 -2.82 -5.32 -6.39
C SER A 12 -3.87 -4.69 -5.49
N GLY A 13 -4.45 -5.49 -4.56
CA GLY A 13 -5.40 -4.99 -3.55
C GLY A 13 -4.82 -3.98 -2.57
N VAL A 14 -3.50 -3.94 -2.40
CA VAL A 14 -2.84 -3.02 -1.47
C VAL A 14 -2.19 -1.84 -2.21
N VAL A 15 -1.62 -2.09 -3.38
CA VAL A 15 -0.81 -1.11 -4.13
C VAL A 15 -1.65 -0.30 -5.12
N GLU A 16 -2.56 -0.96 -5.84
CA GLU A 16 -3.28 -0.36 -6.97
C GLU A 16 -4.67 0.18 -6.58
N THR A 17 -5.43 -0.59 -5.78
CA THR A 17 -6.81 -0.20 -5.42
C THR A 17 -6.94 1.14 -4.70
N PRO A 18 -5.95 1.63 -3.92
CA PRO A 18 -6.00 2.98 -3.36
C PRO A 18 -6.10 4.08 -4.42
N THR A 19 -5.44 3.91 -5.57
CA THR A 19 -5.51 4.87 -6.68
C THR A 19 -6.91 4.94 -7.28
N PHE A 20 -7.61 3.81 -7.31
CA PHE A 20 -8.99 3.72 -7.79
C PHE A 20 -10.04 4.00 -6.71
N LYS A 21 -9.59 4.18 -5.45
CA LYS A 21 -10.46 4.44 -4.29
C LYS A 21 -11.54 3.36 -4.08
N VAL A 22 -11.21 2.12 -4.46
CA VAL A 22 -12.10 0.97 -4.32
C VAL A 22 -11.92 0.35 -2.94
N PRO A 23 -12.99 0.11 -2.17
CA PRO A 23 -12.93 -0.67 -0.94
C PRO A 23 -12.23 -2.01 -1.17
N THR A 24 -11.32 -2.38 -0.28
CA THR A 24 -10.54 -3.61 -0.44
C THR A 24 -10.47 -4.38 0.87
N VAL A 25 -10.63 -5.69 0.80
CA VAL A 25 -10.39 -6.62 1.90
C VAL A 25 -9.15 -7.45 1.59
N ASN A 26 -8.07 -7.20 2.35
CA ASN A 26 -6.84 -7.98 2.27
C ASN A 26 -6.89 -9.13 3.27
N ILE A 27 -6.92 -10.36 2.77
CA ILE A 27 -7.12 -11.59 3.53
C ILE A 27 -5.78 -12.22 3.88
N GLY A 28 -5.54 -12.43 5.17
CA GLY A 28 -4.35 -13.08 5.68
C GLY A 28 -3.09 -12.20 5.65
N ARG A 29 -1.94 -12.80 5.87
CA ARG A 29 -0.67 -12.12 6.22
C ARG A 29 0.30 -11.93 5.06
N ARG A 30 -0.06 -12.32 3.84
CA ARG A 30 0.85 -12.24 2.68
C ARG A 30 1.38 -10.84 2.41
N GLN A 31 0.60 -9.81 2.72
CA GLN A 31 0.97 -8.41 2.50
C GLN A 31 1.50 -7.73 3.78
N ALA A 32 1.80 -8.49 4.83
CA ALA A 32 2.36 -7.93 6.07
C ALA A 32 3.66 -7.15 5.80
N GLY A 33 3.83 -6.03 6.49
CA GLY A 33 4.97 -5.14 6.30
C GLY A 33 4.85 -4.13 5.16
N ARG A 34 3.78 -4.17 4.37
CA ARG A 34 3.47 -3.14 3.37
C ARG A 34 2.70 -1.98 3.99
N ALA A 35 2.88 -0.78 3.46
CA ALA A 35 2.03 0.35 3.81
C ALA A 35 0.59 0.07 3.39
N ILE A 36 -0.36 0.16 4.33
CA ILE A 36 -1.78 -0.11 4.12
C ILE A 36 -2.52 1.22 4.06
N CYS A 37 -3.26 1.43 2.98
CA CYS A 37 -4.06 2.62 2.77
C CYS A 37 -5.45 2.49 3.44
N ALA A 38 -6.10 3.63 3.70
CA ALA A 38 -7.38 3.68 4.40
C ALA A 38 -8.53 2.92 3.72
N ASN A 39 -8.47 2.71 2.39
CA ASN A 39 -9.45 1.91 1.65
C ASN A 39 -9.29 0.40 1.84
N VAL A 40 -8.24 -0.06 2.54
CA VAL A 40 -7.92 -1.49 2.69
C VAL A 40 -8.19 -1.93 4.13
N LEU A 41 -9.07 -2.90 4.29
CA LEU A 41 -9.32 -3.61 5.55
C LEU A 41 -8.54 -4.92 5.54
N CYS A 42 -7.70 -5.14 6.53
CA CYS A 42 -7.00 -6.42 6.71
C CYS A 42 -7.77 -7.31 7.66
N CYS A 43 -7.86 -8.61 7.35
CA CYS A 43 -8.48 -9.61 8.21
C CYS A 43 -7.69 -10.92 8.18
N ASP A 44 -7.89 -11.76 9.19
CA ASP A 44 -7.38 -13.12 9.19
C ASP A 44 -8.10 -13.99 8.14
N ALA A 45 -7.47 -15.12 7.79
CA ALA A 45 -7.97 -16.01 6.75
C ALA A 45 -8.96 -17.05 7.33
N ASP A 46 -9.94 -16.58 8.08
CA ASP A 46 -11.05 -17.38 8.60
C ASP A 46 -12.40 -16.77 8.17
N GLU A 47 -13.42 -17.61 8.10
CA GLU A 47 -14.73 -17.21 7.59
C GLU A 47 -15.37 -16.05 8.36
N PRO A 48 -15.41 -16.04 9.71
CA PRO A 48 -16.03 -14.93 10.45
C PRO A 48 -15.32 -13.60 10.25
N ALA A 49 -13.97 -13.59 10.20
CA ALA A 49 -13.17 -12.39 9.99
C ALA A 49 -13.37 -11.83 8.58
N ILE A 50 -13.40 -12.71 7.58
CA ILE A 50 -13.64 -12.34 6.18
C ILE A 50 -15.05 -11.76 6.03
N GLU A 51 -16.07 -12.41 6.58
CA GLU A 51 -17.45 -11.94 6.51
C GLU A 51 -17.59 -10.53 7.14
N ALA A 52 -17.05 -10.35 8.33
CA ALA A 52 -17.09 -9.07 9.03
C ALA A 52 -16.40 -7.95 8.22
N ALA A 53 -15.23 -8.25 7.64
CA ALA A 53 -14.49 -7.32 6.81
C ALA A 53 -15.25 -6.95 5.53
N LEU A 54 -15.87 -7.93 4.86
CA LEU A 54 -16.68 -7.71 3.66
C LEU A 54 -17.91 -6.84 3.97
N ARG A 55 -18.64 -7.15 5.03
CA ARG A 55 -19.80 -6.35 5.47
C ARG A 55 -19.40 -4.91 5.78
N ARG A 56 -18.26 -4.71 6.45
CA ARG A 56 -17.74 -3.38 6.76
C ARG A 56 -17.33 -2.63 5.49
N ALA A 57 -16.60 -3.27 4.58
CA ALA A 57 -16.12 -2.67 3.34
C ALA A 57 -17.27 -2.21 2.42
N LEU A 58 -18.37 -2.96 2.42
CA LEU A 58 -19.59 -2.65 1.63
C LEU A 58 -20.56 -1.71 2.35
N SER A 59 -20.26 -1.31 3.58
CA SER A 59 -21.17 -0.43 4.33
C SER A 59 -21.13 1.01 3.79
N PRO A 60 -22.26 1.74 3.84
CA PRO A 60 -22.30 3.16 3.48
C PRO A 60 -21.33 4.02 4.29
N ALA A 61 -21.01 3.62 5.52
CA ALA A 61 -20.07 4.31 6.39
C ALA A 61 -18.62 4.20 5.91
N PHE A 62 -18.25 3.14 5.19
CA PHE A 62 -16.90 2.94 4.68
C PHE A 62 -16.66 3.61 3.31
N ALA A 63 -17.71 3.87 2.55
CA ALA A 63 -17.59 4.50 1.23
C ALA A 63 -16.83 5.85 1.25
N PRO A 64 -17.11 6.80 2.16
CA PRO A 64 -16.34 8.04 2.23
C PRO A 64 -14.89 7.83 2.66
N VAL A 65 -14.60 6.83 3.48
CA VAL A 65 -13.23 6.46 3.87
C VAL A 65 -12.43 6.00 2.66
N ALA A 66 -13.00 5.10 1.87
CA ALA A 66 -12.36 4.62 0.64
C ALA A 66 -12.20 5.74 -0.40
N ALA A 67 -13.21 6.59 -0.56
CA ALA A 67 -13.16 7.72 -1.48
C ALA A 67 -12.10 8.78 -1.10
N GLY A 68 -11.85 8.95 0.21
CA GLY A 68 -10.82 9.85 0.75
C GLY A 68 -9.42 9.24 0.78
N ALA A 69 -9.25 7.98 0.40
CA ALA A 69 -7.96 7.29 0.46
C ALA A 69 -6.89 7.98 -0.40
N VAL A 70 -5.71 8.13 0.18
CA VAL A 70 -4.51 8.63 -0.51
C VAL A 70 -3.51 7.50 -0.57
N SER A 71 -3.15 7.10 -1.79
CA SER A 71 -2.22 5.99 -2.00
C SER A 71 -0.81 6.33 -1.50
N PRO A 72 -0.24 5.55 -0.58
CA PRO A 72 1.14 5.73 -0.16
C PRO A 72 2.15 5.37 -1.27
N TYR A 73 1.67 4.71 -2.33
CA TYR A 73 2.49 4.30 -3.47
C TYR A 73 2.42 5.27 -4.65
N ASN A 74 1.60 6.31 -4.57
CA ASN A 74 1.48 7.30 -5.63
C ASN A 74 2.41 8.49 -5.34
N GLY A 75 3.67 8.36 -5.74
CA GLY A 75 4.67 9.40 -5.57
C GLY A 75 4.60 10.57 -6.55
N GLY A 76 3.72 10.48 -7.57
CA GLY A 76 3.66 11.44 -8.70
C GLY A 76 5.02 11.61 -9.40
N GLU A 77 5.03 11.79 -10.70
CA GLU A 77 6.26 12.06 -11.49
C GLU A 77 7.42 11.08 -11.19
N THR A 78 7.08 9.80 -10.92
CA THR A 78 8.06 8.80 -10.47
C THR A 78 9.17 8.60 -11.49
N SER A 79 8.84 8.60 -12.77
CA SER A 79 9.83 8.43 -13.85
C SER A 79 10.82 9.57 -13.88
N GLU A 80 10.34 10.80 -13.76
CA GLU A 80 11.19 12.01 -13.73
C GLU A 80 12.11 12.00 -12.50
N LYS A 81 11.57 11.63 -11.35
CA LYS A 81 12.35 11.51 -10.11
C LYS A 81 13.44 10.44 -10.23
N ILE A 82 13.12 9.28 -10.79
CA ILE A 82 14.10 8.22 -11.04
C ILE A 82 15.17 8.70 -11.99
N CYS A 83 14.81 9.31 -13.12
CA CYS A 83 15.76 9.85 -14.09
C CYS A 83 16.66 10.91 -13.46
N ALA A 84 16.11 11.81 -12.66
CA ALA A 84 16.89 12.84 -11.97
C ALA A 84 17.92 12.26 -10.97
N VAL A 85 17.56 11.19 -10.28
CA VAL A 85 18.49 10.47 -9.38
C VAL A 85 19.58 9.78 -10.19
N LEU A 86 19.20 9.01 -11.22
CA LEU A 86 20.15 8.27 -12.06
C LEU A 86 21.13 9.19 -12.79
N ALA A 87 20.68 10.36 -13.25
CA ALA A 87 21.54 11.34 -13.92
C ALA A 87 22.63 11.94 -13.00
N LYS A 88 22.40 11.93 -11.69
CA LYS A 88 23.35 12.46 -10.68
C LYS A 88 24.16 11.37 -9.98
N PHE A 89 23.77 10.11 -10.14
CA PHE A 89 24.38 9.00 -9.43
C PHE A 89 25.72 8.62 -10.05
N ASP A 90 26.75 8.54 -9.24
CA ASP A 90 28.07 8.04 -9.65
C ASP A 90 28.09 6.52 -9.66
N PHE A 91 27.88 5.92 -10.82
CA PHE A 91 27.91 4.48 -11.03
C PHE A 91 29.32 3.85 -10.94
N ALA A 92 30.38 4.66 -10.98
CA ALA A 92 31.75 4.20 -10.80
C ALA A 92 32.08 3.97 -9.31
N ARG A 93 31.25 4.50 -8.40
CA ARG A 93 31.45 4.33 -6.98
C ARG A 93 31.26 2.86 -6.58
N PRO A 94 32.25 2.24 -5.90
CA PRO A 94 32.10 0.84 -5.46
C PRO A 94 30.93 0.71 -4.47
N LYS A 95 30.17 -0.36 -4.60
CA LYS A 95 29.11 -0.68 -3.67
C LYS A 95 29.70 -1.05 -2.31
N ILE A 96 29.40 -0.26 -1.31
CA ILE A 96 29.80 -0.51 0.08
C ILE A 96 28.54 -1.02 0.82
N PHE A 97 28.74 -2.08 1.63
CA PHE A 97 27.67 -2.53 2.53
C PHE A 97 27.43 -1.48 3.59
N TYR A 98 26.18 -1.27 3.92
CA TYR A 98 25.78 -0.37 5.01
C TYR A 98 25.87 -1.13 6.33
N ASP A 99 26.89 -0.83 7.14
CA ASP A 99 27.12 -1.41 8.46
C ASP A 99 26.57 -0.51 9.59
N GLY A 100 25.74 0.45 9.26
CA GLY A 100 25.11 1.34 10.23
C GLY A 100 23.91 0.70 10.93
N PRO A 101 23.38 1.37 11.98
CA PRO A 101 22.19 0.90 12.66
C PRO A 101 21.02 0.78 11.66
N VAL A 102 20.31 -0.34 11.74
CA VAL A 102 19.08 -0.52 10.96
C VAL A 102 18.10 0.57 11.39
N PRO A 103 17.61 1.44 10.49
CA PRO A 103 16.62 2.43 10.85
C PRO A 103 15.40 1.74 11.47
N GLU A 104 14.93 2.21 12.61
CA GLU A 104 13.65 1.72 13.14
C GLU A 104 12.57 1.96 12.09
N PHE A 105 11.81 0.91 11.81
CA PHE A 105 10.70 0.99 10.88
C PHE A 105 9.61 1.87 11.49
N ASP A 106 9.52 3.10 11.04
CA ASP A 106 8.40 3.99 11.37
C ASP A 106 7.30 3.80 10.31
N PRO A 107 6.18 3.14 10.68
CA PRO A 107 5.08 2.93 9.74
C PRO A 107 4.41 4.25 9.28
N GLN A 108 4.66 5.37 9.96
CA GLN A 108 4.17 6.69 9.56
C GLN A 108 5.17 7.44 8.67
N ARG A 109 6.41 6.99 8.60
CA ARG A 109 7.49 7.57 7.82
C ARG A 109 7.83 6.74 6.59
N SER A 110 6.86 6.20 5.89
CA SER A 110 7.09 5.55 4.59
C SER A 110 7.27 6.57 3.45
N VAL A 111 8.10 7.57 3.69
CA VAL A 111 8.65 8.40 2.62
C VAL A 111 10.16 8.29 2.74
N LEU A 112 10.73 7.37 1.96
CA LEU A 112 12.15 7.44 1.63
C LEU A 112 12.39 8.75 0.86
N VAL A 113 13.13 9.65 1.48
CA VAL A 113 13.72 10.81 0.81
C VAL A 113 14.93 10.35 0.01
#